data_e5b098a4893ae80196b1ab78737b177d
#
_entry.id   e5b098a4893ae80196b1ab78737b177d
#
_cell.length_a   1.000
_cell.length_b   1.000
_cell.length_c   1.000
_cell.angle_alpha   90.00
_cell.angle_beta   90.00
_cell.angle_gamma   90.00
#
_symmetry.space_group_name_H-M   'P 1'
#
loop_
_entity.id
_entity.type
_entity.pdbx_description
1 polymer ?
#
loop_
_entity_poly.entity_id
_entity_poly.type
_entity_poly.pdbx_seq_one_letter_code
_entity_poly.pdbx_strand_id
1 'polypeptide(L)'
;MVSLFREDGTANPAYLKLDLYCKGLRIDASCDLGEDARDIIRNRAGLGSGLEVVIGDDMFTNVPVVEWWVSVSPYVLVKNGARYEIWRENGEFDRGVYASLDRGLKNRGPFTAKLDKSRARLVDTVVIPPEPRWYKQKTTSGKLMQRIGCLQGTYLGIYWGPRCQNWGPRGENEFCKFCTEGQNLGREEEAEKSIADVIETVKAARAESGITFVHFNTGFIDSNDYWGLFKDVVAAVKKEVRR
;
A
#
# COMPACT_ATOMS: atom_id res chain seq x y z
N MET A 1 -25.23 6.11 14.51
CA MET A 1 -24.40 4.99 13.98
C MET A 1 -23.70 5.52 12.73
N VAL A 2 -22.37 5.38 12.63
CA VAL A 2 -21.67 5.81 11.42
C VAL A 2 -21.97 4.82 10.31
N SER A 3 -22.39 5.30 9.13
CA SER A 3 -22.82 4.48 7.99
C SER A 3 -21.93 4.74 6.78
N LEU A 4 -21.83 3.73 5.89
CA LEU A 4 -21.14 3.85 4.61
C LEU A 4 -21.77 4.93 3.72
N PHE A 5 -23.09 5.09 3.81
CA PHE A 5 -23.82 6.11 3.07
C PHE A 5 -24.38 7.16 4.02
N ARG A 6 -24.28 8.42 3.61
CA ARG A 6 -24.93 9.56 4.25
C ARG A 6 -26.44 9.55 3.94
N GLU A 7 -27.20 10.43 4.56
CA GLU A 7 -28.64 10.58 4.33
C GLU A 7 -28.98 10.99 2.89
N ASP A 8 -28.10 11.75 2.25
CA ASP A 8 -28.20 12.14 0.85
C ASP A 8 -27.84 11.01 -0.15
N GLY A 9 -27.46 9.84 0.36
CA GLY A 9 -27.09 8.69 -0.44
C GLY A 9 -25.66 8.68 -0.94
N THR A 10 -24.87 9.72 -0.68
CA THR A 10 -23.44 9.77 -1.00
C THR A 10 -22.61 8.92 -0.03
N ALA A 11 -21.46 8.43 -0.47
CA ALA A 11 -20.57 7.70 0.41
C ALA A 11 -19.98 8.63 1.48
N ASN A 12 -19.82 8.10 2.69
CA ASN A 12 -19.05 8.73 3.74
C ASN A 12 -17.56 8.39 3.48
N PRO A 13 -16.72 9.34 3.05
CA PRO A 13 -15.36 9.03 2.60
C PRO A 13 -14.49 8.49 3.75
N ALA A 14 -14.67 8.95 4.98
CA ALA A 14 -13.92 8.46 6.13
C ALA A 14 -14.28 7.01 6.47
N TYR A 15 -15.58 6.67 6.40
CA TYR A 15 -16.04 5.30 6.60
C TYR A 15 -15.57 4.39 5.46
N LEU A 16 -15.70 4.85 4.20
CA LEU A 16 -15.24 4.11 3.03
C LEU A 16 -13.74 3.81 3.11
N LYS A 17 -12.92 4.81 3.46
CA LYS A 17 -11.48 4.64 3.66
C LYS A 17 -11.17 3.54 4.66
N LEU A 18 -11.80 3.60 5.83
CA LEU A 18 -11.60 2.62 6.88
C LEU A 18 -12.06 1.22 6.45
N ASP A 19 -13.22 1.14 5.84
CA ASP A 19 -13.81 -0.14 5.42
C ASP A 19 -12.98 -0.81 4.30
N LEU A 20 -12.49 -0.03 3.33
CA LEU A 20 -11.57 -0.50 2.29
C LEU A 20 -10.24 -0.97 2.88
N TYR A 21 -9.68 -0.24 3.85
CA TYR A 21 -8.45 -0.64 4.52
C TYR A 21 -8.61 -1.98 5.25
N CYS A 22 -9.75 -2.19 5.92
CA CYS A 22 -10.02 -3.41 6.67
C CYS A 22 -10.43 -4.60 5.80
N LYS A 23 -11.16 -4.36 4.70
CA LYS A 23 -11.75 -5.42 3.88
C LYS A 23 -11.01 -5.65 2.56
N GLY A 24 -10.19 -4.67 2.15
CA GLY A 24 -9.49 -4.71 0.87
C GLY A 24 -10.40 -4.42 -0.32
N LEU A 25 -9.83 -4.56 -1.52
CA LEU A 25 -10.46 -4.24 -2.80
C LEU A 25 -10.11 -5.32 -3.83
N ARG A 26 -11.11 -5.95 -4.41
CA ARG A 26 -10.95 -6.82 -5.58
C ARG A 26 -10.87 -5.95 -6.83
N ILE A 27 -10.11 -6.38 -7.81
CA ILE A 27 -9.92 -5.64 -9.06
C ILE A 27 -10.62 -6.39 -10.18
N ASP A 28 -11.56 -5.72 -10.85
CA ASP A 28 -12.23 -6.26 -12.03
C ASP A 28 -11.28 -6.28 -13.23
N ALA A 29 -11.45 -7.27 -14.10
CA ALA A 29 -10.64 -7.42 -15.30
C ALA A 29 -10.72 -6.21 -16.24
N SER A 30 -11.76 -5.38 -16.16
CA SER A 30 -11.88 -4.12 -16.90
C SER A 30 -10.84 -3.06 -16.50
N CYS A 31 -10.23 -3.21 -15.33
CA CYS A 31 -9.29 -2.21 -14.81
C CYS A 31 -8.00 -2.12 -15.59
N ASP A 32 -7.68 -3.09 -16.47
CA ASP A 32 -6.50 -3.07 -17.33
C ASP A 32 -5.37 -2.18 -16.77
N LEU A 33 -4.82 -2.60 -15.62
CA LEU A 33 -3.72 -1.88 -14.97
C LEU A 33 -2.39 -2.11 -15.68
N GLY A 34 -2.43 -2.92 -16.77
CA GLY A 34 -1.31 -3.23 -17.63
C GLY A 34 -0.33 -4.23 -17.03
N GLU A 35 0.77 -4.44 -17.73
CA GLU A 35 1.93 -5.18 -17.19
C GLU A 35 2.55 -4.42 -16.00
N ASP A 36 2.35 -3.11 -15.94
CA ASP A 36 2.76 -2.21 -14.87
C ASP A 36 1.91 -2.34 -13.59
N ALA A 37 0.92 -3.22 -13.57
CA ALA A 37 0.10 -3.45 -12.37
C ALA A 37 0.94 -3.79 -11.13
N ARG A 38 2.08 -4.45 -11.32
CA ARG A 38 3.03 -4.73 -10.24
C ARG A 38 3.68 -3.47 -9.68
N ASP A 39 3.82 -2.43 -10.48
CA ASP A 39 4.41 -1.15 -10.07
C ASP A 39 3.39 -0.30 -9.31
N ILE A 40 2.11 -0.42 -9.66
CA ILE A 40 1.00 0.28 -9.01
C ILE A 40 0.59 -0.42 -7.70
N ILE A 41 0.53 -1.77 -7.73
CA ILE A 41 0.24 -2.59 -6.57
C ILE A 41 1.56 -2.97 -5.93
N ARG A 42 1.92 -2.28 -4.85
CA ARG A 42 3.21 -2.47 -4.21
C ARG A 42 3.09 -3.21 -2.89
N ASN A 43 3.97 -4.18 -2.72
CA ASN A 43 4.27 -4.71 -1.41
C ASN A 43 5.13 -3.70 -0.64
N ARG A 44 4.72 -3.38 0.57
CA ARG A 44 5.45 -2.46 1.44
C ARG A 44 5.85 -3.20 2.70
N ALA A 45 7.08 -2.97 3.15
CA ALA A 45 7.53 -3.54 4.40
C ALA A 45 6.57 -3.13 5.53
N GLY A 46 5.98 -4.13 6.18
CA GLY A 46 5.07 -3.96 7.30
C GLY A 46 3.62 -3.59 6.98
N LEU A 47 3.27 -3.30 5.72
CA LEU A 47 1.91 -2.85 5.34
C LEU A 47 1.18 -3.76 4.36
N GLY A 48 1.82 -4.84 3.89
CA GLY A 48 1.24 -5.71 2.87
C GLY A 48 1.18 -5.08 1.48
N SER A 49 0.51 -5.79 0.56
CA SER A 49 0.30 -5.32 -0.81
C SER A 49 -0.88 -4.37 -0.86
N GLY A 50 -0.74 -3.27 -1.59
CA GLY A 50 -1.82 -2.32 -1.68
C GLY A 50 -1.81 -1.47 -2.94
N LEU A 51 -3.00 -1.01 -3.30
CA LEU A 51 -3.25 -0.01 -4.33
C LEU A 51 -3.56 1.31 -3.64
N GLU A 52 -2.86 2.38 -4.02
CA GLU A 52 -3.23 3.71 -3.56
C GLU A 52 -4.38 4.25 -4.39
N VAL A 53 -5.43 4.71 -3.72
CA VAL A 53 -6.57 5.37 -4.33
C VAL A 53 -6.87 6.68 -3.60
N VAL A 54 -7.42 7.65 -4.33
CA VAL A 54 -7.91 8.91 -3.78
C VAL A 54 -9.43 8.89 -3.79
N ILE A 55 -10.03 9.01 -2.61
CA ILE A 55 -11.47 9.10 -2.39
C ILE A 55 -11.83 10.57 -2.26
N GLY A 56 -12.81 11.04 -3.06
CA GLY A 56 -13.11 12.46 -3.14
C GLY A 56 -11.93 13.24 -3.74
N ASP A 57 -11.65 14.42 -3.19
CA ASP A 57 -10.65 15.32 -3.77
C ASP A 57 -9.22 15.09 -3.22
N ASP A 58 -9.08 14.63 -1.97
CA ASP A 58 -7.80 14.65 -1.27
C ASP A 58 -7.56 13.48 -0.29
N MET A 59 -8.51 12.56 -0.14
CA MET A 59 -8.38 11.48 0.83
C MET A 59 -7.64 10.27 0.26
N PHE A 60 -6.33 10.28 0.40
CA PHE A 60 -5.49 9.13 0.04
C PHE A 60 -5.74 7.93 0.96
N THR A 61 -5.79 6.75 0.38
CA THR A 61 -5.82 5.49 1.12
C THR A 61 -5.07 4.41 0.37
N ASN A 62 -4.29 3.63 1.11
CA ASN A 62 -3.67 2.42 0.59
C ASN A 62 -4.59 1.23 0.89
N VAL A 63 -5.14 0.64 -0.14
CA VAL A 63 -6.12 -0.44 -0.01
C VAL A 63 -5.46 -1.77 -0.30
N PRO A 64 -5.56 -2.78 0.58
CA PRO A 64 -5.07 -4.13 0.31
C PRO A 64 -5.76 -4.73 -0.92
N VAL A 65 -4.98 -5.31 -1.85
CA VAL A 65 -5.51 -5.88 -3.10
C VAL A 65 -4.99 -7.28 -3.42
N VAL A 66 -3.99 -7.77 -2.71
CA VAL A 66 -3.32 -9.05 -2.99
C VAL A 66 -3.32 -10.00 -1.79
N GLU A 67 -3.96 -9.61 -0.71
CA GLU A 67 -4.06 -10.41 0.50
C GLU A 67 -5.19 -11.44 0.39
N TRP A 68 -5.05 -12.57 1.09
CA TRP A 68 -6.02 -13.67 0.98
C TRP A 68 -7.46 -13.28 1.31
N TRP A 69 -7.68 -12.34 2.26
CA TRP A 69 -9.01 -11.85 2.62
C TRP A 69 -9.63 -10.91 1.58
N VAL A 70 -8.81 -10.36 0.68
CA VAL A 70 -9.30 -9.46 -0.38
C VAL A 70 -10.17 -10.21 -1.39
N SER A 71 -9.89 -11.50 -1.61
CA SER A 71 -10.72 -12.33 -2.51
C SER A 71 -12.19 -12.40 -2.10
N VAL A 72 -12.48 -11.95 -0.91
CA VAL A 72 -13.78 -11.99 -0.24
C VAL A 72 -14.31 -10.63 0.11
N SER A 73 -13.55 -9.60 -0.23
CA SER A 73 -14.03 -8.24 -0.08
C SER A 73 -15.35 -8.04 -0.84
N PRO A 74 -16.33 -7.35 -0.26
CA PRO A 74 -17.52 -6.93 -0.98
C PRO A 74 -17.21 -5.85 -2.00
N TYR A 75 -16.03 -5.22 -1.94
CA TYR A 75 -15.66 -4.11 -2.79
C TYR A 75 -14.94 -4.57 -4.04
N VAL A 76 -15.34 -4.00 -5.18
CA VAL A 76 -14.76 -4.27 -6.50
C VAL A 76 -14.43 -2.94 -7.17
N LEU A 77 -13.19 -2.79 -7.61
CA LEU A 77 -12.75 -1.70 -8.47
C LEU A 77 -13.03 -2.05 -9.92
N VAL A 78 -13.69 -1.15 -10.62
CA VAL A 78 -14.08 -1.30 -12.04
C VAL A 78 -13.59 -0.08 -12.81
N LYS A 79 -13.04 -0.27 -14.00
CA LYS A 79 -12.76 0.81 -14.92
C LYS A 79 -13.98 1.10 -15.78
N ASN A 80 -14.43 2.34 -15.80
CA ASN A 80 -15.54 2.79 -16.61
C ASN A 80 -15.09 4.01 -17.46
N GLY A 81 -14.68 3.76 -18.70
CA GLY A 81 -14.03 4.77 -19.52
C GLY A 81 -12.71 5.24 -18.90
N ALA A 82 -12.60 6.54 -18.62
CA ALA A 82 -11.42 7.15 -18.01
C ALA A 82 -11.46 7.16 -16.46
N ARG A 83 -12.52 6.63 -15.85
CA ARG A 83 -12.72 6.71 -14.41
C ARG A 83 -12.63 5.33 -13.78
N TYR A 84 -12.27 5.31 -12.48
CA TYR A 84 -12.34 4.11 -11.65
C TYR A 84 -13.50 4.26 -10.67
N GLU A 85 -14.29 3.19 -10.54
CA GLU A 85 -15.47 3.13 -9.70
C GLU A 85 -15.29 2.05 -8.65
N ILE A 86 -15.66 2.35 -7.42
CA ILE A 86 -15.78 1.35 -6.35
C ILE A 86 -17.22 0.91 -6.25
N TRP A 87 -17.44 -0.35 -6.48
CA TRP A 87 -18.74 -1.01 -6.34
C TRP A 87 -18.73 -1.89 -5.10
N ARG A 88 -19.87 -1.97 -4.44
CA ARG A 88 -20.08 -2.90 -3.33
C ARG A 88 -21.14 -3.91 -3.71
N GLU A 89 -20.76 -5.17 -3.75
CA GLU A 89 -21.70 -6.28 -3.97
C GLU A 89 -22.54 -6.51 -2.71
N ASN A 90 -23.82 -6.81 -2.92
CA ASN A 90 -24.76 -7.18 -1.88
C ASN A 90 -24.61 -8.70 -1.63
N GLY A 91 -24.41 -9.09 -0.41
CA GLY A 91 -24.30 -10.50 0.00
C GLY A 91 -23.65 -10.63 1.37
N GLU A 92 -23.90 -11.73 2.02
CA GLU A 92 -23.11 -12.13 3.19
C GLU A 92 -21.81 -12.75 2.68
N PHE A 93 -20.71 -12.08 2.95
CA PHE A 93 -19.38 -12.61 2.69
C PHE A 93 -18.98 -13.45 3.90
N ASP A 94 -19.27 -14.74 3.81
CA ASP A 94 -18.98 -15.69 4.88
C ASP A 94 -17.47 -16.01 4.92
N ARG A 95 -16.85 -15.68 6.03
CA ARG A 95 -15.44 -16.02 6.31
C ARG A 95 -15.18 -17.54 6.30
N GLY A 96 -16.20 -18.37 6.50
CA GLY A 96 -16.12 -19.84 6.50
C GLY A 96 -15.86 -20.44 5.11
N VAL A 97 -16.20 -19.77 4.04
CA VAL A 97 -15.96 -20.21 2.65
C VAL A 97 -14.48 -20.12 2.25
N TYR A 98 -13.67 -19.40 2.99
CA TYR A 98 -12.28 -19.05 2.66
C TYR A 98 -11.29 -20.19 2.78
N ALA A 99 -11.48 -21.08 3.73
CA ALA A 99 -10.61 -22.25 3.90
C ALA A 99 -10.64 -23.20 2.68
N SER A 100 -11.71 -23.18 1.89
CA SER A 100 -11.83 -23.99 0.68
C SER A 100 -11.30 -23.29 -0.57
N LEU A 101 -11.33 -21.95 -0.60
CA LEU A 101 -10.82 -21.14 -1.70
C LEU A 101 -9.29 -21.00 -1.70
N ASP A 102 -8.66 -21.08 -0.53
CA ASP A 102 -7.21 -20.95 -0.36
C ASP A 102 -6.40 -21.95 -1.22
N ARG A 103 -6.92 -23.14 -1.42
CA ARG A 103 -6.30 -24.17 -2.30
C ARG A 103 -6.36 -23.85 -3.79
N GLY A 104 -7.30 -23.00 -4.23
CA GLY A 104 -7.49 -22.61 -5.63
C GLY A 104 -6.91 -21.26 -5.99
N LEU A 105 -6.63 -20.41 -5.00
CA LEU A 105 -6.21 -19.01 -5.20
C LEU A 105 -4.72 -18.83 -5.45
N LYS A 106 -3.89 -19.82 -5.16
CA LYS A 106 -2.42 -19.73 -5.34
C LYS A 106 -1.97 -19.40 -6.77
N ASN A 107 -2.88 -19.50 -7.76
CA ASN A 107 -2.59 -19.23 -9.17
C ASN A 107 -3.49 -18.14 -9.79
N ARG A 108 -4.31 -17.45 -9.01
CA ARG A 108 -5.17 -16.38 -9.52
C ARG A 108 -4.58 -15.05 -9.10
N GLY A 109 -4.13 -14.28 -10.09
CA GLY A 109 -3.71 -12.89 -9.86
C GLY A 109 -4.86 -12.03 -9.32
N PRO A 110 -4.56 -10.84 -8.80
CA PRO A 110 -5.54 -9.92 -8.21
C PRO A 110 -6.63 -9.42 -9.19
N PHE A 111 -6.48 -9.72 -10.47
CA PHE A 111 -7.28 -9.19 -11.60
C PHE A 111 -8.35 -10.15 -12.11
N THR A 112 -8.88 -11.04 -11.29
CA THR A 112 -9.84 -12.06 -11.74
C THR A 112 -11.26 -11.82 -11.24
N ALA A 113 -11.53 -10.73 -10.55
CA ALA A 113 -12.87 -10.37 -10.16
C ALA A 113 -13.70 -10.02 -11.41
N LYS A 114 -14.95 -10.46 -11.42
CA LYS A 114 -15.96 -10.00 -12.39
C LYS A 114 -17.13 -9.49 -11.57
N LEU A 115 -17.40 -8.19 -11.73
CA LEU A 115 -18.52 -7.56 -11.03
C LEU A 115 -19.86 -7.98 -11.64
N ASP A 116 -20.78 -8.43 -10.80
CA ASP A 116 -22.18 -8.55 -11.14
C ASP A 116 -22.92 -7.26 -10.71
N LYS A 117 -23.08 -6.33 -11.66
CA LYS A 117 -23.75 -5.04 -11.41
C LYS A 117 -25.20 -5.18 -10.99
N SER A 118 -25.89 -6.30 -11.30
CA SER A 118 -27.28 -6.53 -10.90
C SER A 118 -27.41 -6.74 -9.38
N ARG A 119 -26.32 -7.13 -8.73
CA ARG A 119 -26.25 -7.41 -7.29
C ARG A 119 -25.32 -6.45 -6.54
N ALA A 120 -24.94 -5.36 -7.19
CA ALA A 120 -24.00 -4.42 -6.63
C ALA A 120 -24.54 -2.99 -6.66
N ARG A 121 -23.99 -2.16 -5.77
CA ARG A 121 -24.28 -0.72 -5.73
C ARG A 121 -22.97 0.03 -5.96
N LEU A 122 -23.03 1.06 -6.81
CA LEU A 122 -21.94 2.03 -6.91
C LEU A 122 -21.80 2.77 -5.57
N VAL A 123 -20.58 2.79 -5.06
CA VAL A 123 -20.24 3.46 -3.79
C VAL A 123 -19.66 4.84 -4.07
N ASP A 124 -18.61 4.87 -4.88
CA ASP A 124 -17.91 6.12 -5.18
C ASP A 124 -17.08 6.00 -6.46
N THR A 125 -16.66 7.13 -6.98
CA THR A 125 -15.68 7.24 -8.05
C THR A 125 -14.36 7.68 -7.44
N VAL A 126 -13.27 6.99 -7.79
CA VAL A 126 -11.96 7.22 -7.22
C VAL A 126 -10.92 7.51 -8.29
N VAL A 127 -9.81 8.12 -7.87
CA VAL A 127 -8.65 8.34 -8.73
C VAL A 127 -7.54 7.37 -8.27
N ILE A 128 -6.88 6.73 -9.23
CA ILE A 128 -5.60 6.06 -8.99
C ILE A 128 -4.53 7.09 -9.35
N PRO A 129 -3.74 7.58 -8.37
CA PRO A 129 -2.72 8.56 -8.65
C PRO A 129 -1.63 7.95 -9.55
N PRO A 130 -1.10 8.73 -10.51
CA PRO A 130 -0.02 8.26 -11.36
C PRO A 130 1.24 7.99 -10.54
N GLU A 131 2.03 7.01 -11.01
CA GLU A 131 3.31 6.72 -10.39
C GLU A 131 4.26 7.93 -10.54
N PRO A 132 4.94 8.36 -9.45
CA PRO A 132 5.89 9.46 -9.53
C PRO A 132 7.08 9.11 -10.43
N ARG A 133 7.55 10.06 -11.24
CA ARG A 133 8.70 9.86 -12.14
C ARG A 133 9.98 9.57 -11.37
N TRP A 134 10.13 10.14 -10.15
CA TRP A 134 11.31 9.91 -9.31
C TRP A 134 11.45 8.44 -8.90
N TYR A 135 10.40 7.63 -8.95
CA TYR A 135 10.48 6.19 -8.70
C TYR A 135 11.50 5.50 -9.63
N LYS A 136 11.55 5.93 -10.89
CA LYS A 136 12.45 5.38 -11.92
C LYS A 136 13.86 5.97 -11.88
N GLN A 137 14.10 6.98 -11.03
CA GLN A 137 15.43 7.54 -10.83
C GLN A 137 16.29 6.67 -9.94
N LYS A 138 17.60 6.82 -10.08
CA LYS A 138 18.59 6.14 -9.25
C LYS A 138 19.33 7.15 -8.38
N THR A 139 19.66 6.72 -7.19
CA THR A 139 20.60 7.45 -6.33
C THR A 139 22.01 7.38 -6.92
N THR A 140 22.91 8.22 -6.42
CA THR A 140 24.34 8.20 -6.82
C THR A 140 25.00 6.84 -6.60
N SER A 141 24.51 6.05 -5.62
CA SER A 141 24.96 4.68 -5.39
C SER A 141 24.38 3.65 -6.37
N GLY A 142 23.49 4.08 -7.30
CA GLY A 142 22.87 3.25 -8.32
C GLY A 142 21.57 2.55 -7.90
N LYS A 143 21.06 2.78 -6.69
CA LYS A 143 19.82 2.18 -6.19
C LYS A 143 18.60 2.90 -6.75
N LEU A 144 17.56 2.16 -7.11
CA LEU A 144 16.28 2.75 -7.51
C LEU A 144 15.63 3.48 -6.33
N MET A 145 15.22 4.73 -6.53
CA MET A 145 14.64 5.54 -5.46
C MET A 145 13.31 4.95 -4.94
N GLN A 146 12.51 4.31 -5.81
CA GLN A 146 11.30 3.58 -5.38
C GLN A 146 11.60 2.46 -4.38
N ARG A 147 12.80 1.90 -4.39
CA ARG A 147 13.23 0.86 -3.43
C ARG A 147 13.81 1.45 -2.14
N ILE A 148 14.07 2.75 -2.11
CA ILE A 148 14.52 3.48 -0.92
C ILE A 148 13.32 3.97 -0.13
N GLY A 149 12.31 4.52 -0.82
CA GLY A 149 11.12 5.03 -0.17
C GLY A 149 9.88 4.91 -1.04
N CYS A 150 8.73 4.92 -0.41
CA CYS A 150 7.43 4.79 -1.05
C CYS A 150 6.54 5.98 -0.69
N LEU A 151 5.99 6.64 -1.72
CA LEU A 151 5.00 7.69 -1.53
C LEU A 151 3.72 7.08 -0.96
N GLN A 152 3.17 7.70 0.07
CA GLN A 152 1.94 7.30 0.72
C GLN A 152 1.10 8.56 0.95
N GLY A 153 0.31 8.92 -0.05
CA GLY A 153 -0.39 10.20 -0.04
C GLY A 153 0.57 11.38 -0.01
N THR A 154 0.58 12.13 1.09
CA THR A 154 1.40 13.34 1.25
C THR A 154 2.72 13.11 1.98
N TYR A 155 3.11 11.87 2.24
CA TYR A 155 4.35 11.57 2.94
C TYR A 155 5.16 10.48 2.26
N LEU A 156 6.45 10.45 2.56
CA LEU A 156 7.38 9.40 2.13
C LEU A 156 7.58 8.40 3.25
N GLY A 157 7.18 7.15 3.03
CA GLY A 157 7.47 6.05 3.94
C GLY A 157 8.82 5.41 3.59
N ILE A 158 9.68 5.24 4.57
CA ILE A 158 10.99 4.61 4.44
C ILE A 158 11.15 3.54 5.51
N TYR A 159 11.36 2.31 5.08
CA TYR A 159 11.81 1.27 5.99
C TYR A 159 13.31 1.48 6.26
N TRP A 160 13.67 1.64 7.54
CA TRP A 160 15.04 1.90 7.95
C TRP A 160 15.47 0.93 9.06
N GLY A 161 16.52 0.17 8.78
CA GLY A 161 17.06 -0.79 9.73
C GLY A 161 17.22 -2.19 9.15
N PRO A 162 17.69 -3.12 9.95
CA PRO A 162 17.85 -4.51 9.56
C PRO A 162 16.51 -5.20 9.38
N ARG A 163 16.51 -6.39 8.81
CA ARG A 163 15.34 -7.25 8.75
C ARG A 163 14.78 -7.49 10.15
N CYS A 164 13.47 -7.49 10.27
CA CYS A 164 12.76 -7.85 11.49
C CYS A 164 13.20 -9.24 11.97
N GLN A 165 13.56 -9.35 13.24
CA GLN A 165 14.06 -10.62 13.82
C GLN A 165 12.99 -11.72 13.83
N ASN A 166 11.70 -11.34 13.89
CA ASN A 166 10.60 -12.29 13.80
C ASN A 166 10.44 -12.93 12.41
N TRP A 167 11.15 -12.41 11.39
CA TRP A 167 11.26 -13.00 10.05
C TRP A 167 12.53 -13.84 9.86
N GLY A 168 13.35 -13.97 10.86
CA GLY A 168 14.57 -14.79 10.81
C GLY A 168 14.31 -16.28 11.00
N PRO A 169 15.36 -17.13 10.86
CA PRO A 169 15.27 -18.58 11.01
C PRO A 169 14.73 -19.07 12.36
N ARG A 170 14.72 -18.19 13.36
CA ARG A 170 14.17 -18.46 14.70
C ARG A 170 12.76 -17.92 14.89
N GLY A 171 12.23 -17.13 13.94
CA GLY A 171 10.96 -16.41 14.06
C GLY A 171 9.96 -16.68 12.95
N GLU A 172 10.13 -17.75 12.14
CA GLU A 172 9.25 -18.02 10.98
C GLU A 172 7.76 -18.10 11.33
N ASN A 173 7.41 -18.36 12.58
CA ASN A 173 6.03 -18.37 13.07
C ASN A 173 5.65 -17.20 13.97
N GLU A 174 6.57 -16.26 14.22
CA GLU A 174 6.40 -15.16 15.17
C GLU A 174 6.13 -13.81 14.49
N PHE A 175 6.30 -13.73 13.17
CA PHE A 175 6.03 -12.49 12.43
C PHE A 175 4.55 -12.11 12.48
N CYS A 176 4.29 -10.81 12.43
CA CYS A 176 2.93 -10.30 12.35
C CYS A 176 2.23 -10.82 11.09
N LYS A 177 1.04 -11.40 11.24
CA LYS A 177 0.34 -12.10 10.13
C LYS A 177 -0.04 -11.20 8.95
N PHE A 178 -0.06 -9.89 9.15
CA PHE A 178 -0.28 -8.89 8.10
C PHE A 178 1.02 -8.35 7.49
N CYS A 179 2.19 -8.70 8.05
CA CYS A 179 3.45 -8.10 7.67
C CYS A 179 4.10 -8.85 6.50
N THR A 180 4.58 -8.13 5.51
CA THR A 180 5.27 -8.65 4.33
C THR A 180 6.76 -8.28 4.30
N GLU A 181 7.29 -7.72 5.39
CA GLU A 181 8.67 -7.21 5.45
C GLU A 181 9.70 -8.24 5.03
N GLY A 182 9.64 -9.45 5.58
CA GLY A 182 10.61 -10.49 5.27
C GLY A 182 10.58 -10.99 3.82
N GLN A 183 9.47 -10.74 3.11
CA GLN A 183 9.33 -11.07 1.68
C GLN A 183 9.83 -9.92 0.79
N ASN A 184 9.68 -8.68 1.25
CA ASN A 184 9.91 -7.49 0.42
C ASN A 184 11.32 -6.94 0.57
N LEU A 185 11.93 -7.05 1.75
CA LEU A 185 13.26 -6.53 2.01
C LEU A 185 14.30 -7.28 1.16
N GLY A 186 15.03 -6.53 0.35
CA GLY A 186 15.95 -7.04 -0.65
C GLY A 186 15.33 -7.35 -2.01
N ARG A 187 14.00 -7.19 -2.16
CA ARG A 187 13.28 -7.37 -3.44
C ARG A 187 12.68 -6.06 -3.92
N GLU A 188 11.59 -5.62 -3.28
CA GLU A 188 10.91 -4.37 -3.61
C GLU A 188 11.40 -3.20 -2.76
N GLU A 189 12.02 -3.50 -1.64
CA GLU A 189 12.66 -2.55 -0.76
C GLU A 189 14.15 -2.86 -0.62
N GLU A 190 15.03 -1.87 -0.73
CA GLU A 190 16.46 -2.07 -0.51
C GLU A 190 16.72 -2.53 0.92
N ALA A 191 17.49 -3.62 1.06
CA ALA A 191 17.88 -4.13 2.37
C ALA A 191 18.87 -3.21 3.06
N GLU A 192 19.79 -2.59 2.28
CA GLU A 192 20.79 -1.68 2.75
C GLU A 192 20.64 -0.31 2.10
N LYS A 193 20.47 0.71 2.89
CA LYS A 193 20.34 2.10 2.46
C LYS A 193 21.36 2.96 3.20
N SER A 194 22.05 3.83 2.48
CA SER A 194 22.85 4.87 3.10
C SER A 194 21.99 6.10 3.42
N ILE A 195 22.46 6.94 4.34
CA ILE A 195 21.84 8.23 4.60
C ILE A 195 21.83 9.10 3.33
N ALA A 196 22.85 9.00 2.49
CA ALA A 196 22.92 9.70 1.21
C ALA A 196 21.80 9.26 0.27
N ASP A 197 21.56 7.95 0.13
CA ASP A 197 20.44 7.40 -0.68
C ASP A 197 19.10 7.96 -0.21
N VAL A 198 18.89 7.99 1.10
CA VAL A 198 17.68 8.55 1.69
C VAL A 198 17.52 10.03 1.37
N ILE A 199 18.57 10.83 1.53
CA ILE A 199 18.54 12.27 1.25
C ILE A 199 18.23 12.55 -0.22
N GLU A 200 18.87 11.85 -1.15
CA GLU A 200 18.62 12.01 -2.58
C GLU A 200 17.15 11.69 -2.91
N THR A 201 16.62 10.60 -2.35
CA THR A 201 15.23 10.19 -2.54
C THR A 201 14.25 11.20 -1.94
N VAL A 202 14.51 11.69 -0.72
CA VAL A 202 13.68 12.72 -0.07
C VAL A 202 13.65 14.01 -0.90
N LYS A 203 14.79 14.45 -1.45
CA LYS A 203 14.85 15.63 -2.33
C LYS A 203 14.02 15.44 -3.59
N ALA A 204 14.14 14.31 -4.27
CA ALA A 204 13.38 14.00 -5.47
C ALA A 204 11.87 13.93 -5.19
N ALA A 205 11.48 13.22 -4.14
CA ALA A 205 10.09 13.10 -3.72
C ALA A 205 9.49 14.46 -3.31
N ARG A 206 10.24 15.31 -2.61
CA ARG A 206 9.79 16.63 -2.24
C ARG A 206 9.60 17.53 -3.45
N ALA A 207 10.54 17.53 -4.39
CA ALA A 207 10.52 18.38 -5.56
C ALA A 207 9.36 18.06 -6.52
N GLU A 208 9.04 16.77 -6.69
CA GLU A 208 8.00 16.34 -7.63
C GLU A 208 6.64 16.11 -6.96
N SER A 209 6.63 15.43 -5.81
CA SER A 209 5.39 14.99 -5.15
C SER A 209 4.98 15.87 -3.97
N GLY A 210 5.75 16.90 -3.63
CA GLY A 210 5.39 17.86 -2.58
C GLY A 210 5.18 17.23 -1.19
N ILE A 211 5.94 16.19 -0.86
CA ILE A 211 5.78 15.51 0.43
C ILE A 211 5.95 16.47 1.60
N THR A 212 5.12 16.31 2.62
CA THR A 212 5.09 17.17 3.81
C THR A 212 5.92 16.63 4.97
N PHE A 213 6.13 15.32 5.02
CA PHE A 213 6.98 14.68 6.03
C PHE A 213 7.55 13.35 5.52
N VAL A 214 8.53 12.82 6.27
CA VAL A 214 9.10 11.50 6.07
C VAL A 214 8.77 10.63 7.28
N HIS A 215 8.20 9.47 7.01
CA HIS A 215 7.90 8.45 8.01
C HIS A 215 8.94 7.34 7.95
N PHE A 216 9.68 7.16 9.03
CA PHE A 216 10.58 6.01 9.18
C PHE A 216 9.91 4.92 9.98
N ASN A 217 10.04 3.69 9.52
CA ASN A 217 9.65 2.51 10.26
C ASN A 217 10.74 1.44 10.21
N THR A 218 10.66 0.48 11.10
CA THR A 218 11.49 -0.72 11.15
C THR A 218 10.69 -1.91 11.65
N GLY A 219 11.21 -3.11 11.47
CA GLY A 219 10.71 -4.29 12.14
C GLY A 219 11.18 -4.39 13.60
N PHE A 220 10.80 -5.47 14.25
CA PHE A 220 11.29 -5.77 15.61
C PHE A 220 12.79 -6.10 15.57
N ILE A 221 13.54 -5.43 16.43
CA ILE A 221 14.94 -5.69 16.74
C ILE A 221 15.09 -5.76 18.25
N ASP A 222 15.76 -6.80 18.73
CA ASP A 222 16.08 -6.95 20.15
C ASP A 222 17.22 -5.99 20.52
N SER A 223 16.86 -4.74 20.72
CA SER A 223 17.77 -3.66 21.09
C SER A 223 17.06 -2.68 22.02
N ASN A 224 17.77 -2.25 23.05
CA ASN A 224 17.31 -1.20 23.94
C ASN A 224 17.51 0.21 23.36
N ASP A 225 18.20 0.33 22.22
CA ASP A 225 18.50 1.62 21.58
C ASP A 225 17.88 1.74 20.18
N TYR A 226 16.55 1.72 20.11
CA TYR A 226 15.83 2.08 18.89
C TYR A 226 16.11 3.50 18.41
N TRP A 227 16.33 4.44 19.35
CA TRP A 227 16.63 5.82 19.00
C TRP A 227 17.99 5.94 18.31
N GLY A 228 19.01 5.20 18.78
CA GLY A 228 20.30 5.13 18.12
C GLY A 228 20.24 4.72 16.65
N LEU A 229 19.28 3.85 16.29
CA LEU A 229 19.08 3.45 14.92
C LEU A 229 18.63 4.61 14.02
N PHE A 230 17.79 5.52 14.52
CA PHE A 230 17.13 6.55 13.71
C PHE A 230 17.79 7.93 13.81
N LYS A 231 18.50 8.25 14.88
CA LYS A 231 18.95 9.61 15.20
C LYS A 231 19.71 10.29 14.06
N ASP A 232 20.62 9.56 13.40
CA ASP A 232 21.51 10.15 12.40
C ASP A 232 20.77 10.40 11.08
N VAL A 233 19.94 9.45 10.62
CA VAL A 233 19.14 9.63 9.40
C VAL A 233 18.08 10.71 9.60
N VAL A 234 17.43 10.77 10.76
CA VAL A 234 16.45 11.82 11.08
C VAL A 234 17.10 13.19 11.14
N ALA A 235 18.28 13.30 11.77
CA ALA A 235 19.02 14.56 11.82
C ALA A 235 19.42 15.04 10.42
N ALA A 236 19.90 14.12 9.58
CA ALA A 236 20.29 14.42 8.20
C ALA A 236 19.09 14.89 7.37
N VAL A 237 17.97 14.19 7.41
CA VAL A 237 16.73 14.58 6.69
C VAL A 237 16.23 15.93 7.18
N LYS A 238 16.19 16.18 8.50
CA LYS A 238 15.78 17.49 9.04
C LYS A 238 16.65 18.64 8.55
N LYS A 239 17.96 18.42 8.43
CA LYS A 239 18.89 19.44 7.93
C LYS A 239 18.62 19.79 6.46
N GLU A 240 18.27 18.80 5.64
CA GLU A 240 17.99 18.99 4.22
C GLU A 240 16.61 19.58 3.95
N VAL A 241 15.59 19.21 4.74
CA VAL A 241 14.20 19.69 4.56
C VAL A 241 14.04 21.14 5.06
N ARG A 242 14.90 21.63 5.98
CA ARG A 242 14.86 23.01 6.48
C ARG A 242 15.51 24.04 5.53
N ARG A 243 16.18 23.58 4.47
CA ARG A 243 16.75 24.41 3.41
C ARG A 243 15.79 24.55 2.25
#